data_bfdea2cb8a535b46f450be34b7f27947
#
_entry.id   bfdea2cb8a535b46f450be34b7f27947
#
_cell.length_a   1.000
_cell.length_b   1.000
_cell.length_c   1.000
_cell.angle_alpha   90.00
_cell.angle_beta   90.00
_cell.angle_gamma   90.00
#
_symmetry.space_group_name_H-M   'P 1'
#
loop_
_entity.id
_entity.type
_entity.pdbx_description
1 polymer ?
#
loop_
_entity_poly.entity_id
_entity_poly.type
_entity_poly.pdbx_seq_one_letter_code
_entity_poly.pdbx_strand_id
1 'polypeptide(L)'
;LYNGLNDTNYTNVDDLTVTTLKGGVYMKYKNDASFVFGQDLYMFEQQSSRNPNMPLRFLHYLSDVYRQMYNNSDLHRSTTLKIPVPHFVTFYNGKQPLEAESILRLSDMYEKEIDCPELELMVRVININTGAIINKKLLDTEKNDIINGINQSYDFDKSNKNINAGNTINSRTYSSEFLSKCETLKDYMTFVNKVRVKTDIEKIDIRTAVIEAVDECIAENVLSEFFRNHREEVITVSIYEYDEEGHLEIVKEEGRQLGIAEGKQLGLAQGRQIGFNEGKQLELTKGINAFIKLCKDMNLSDDDTVNKLIEDYQLSKDEAVNAVKNY
;
A
#
# COMPACT_ATOMS: atom_id res chain seq x y z
N LEU A 1 -3.75 18.51 -17.67
CA LEU A 1 -2.73 18.18 -16.65
C LEU A 1 -1.39 18.83 -17.00
N TYR A 2 -0.80 18.50 -18.16
CA TYR A 2 0.51 19.04 -18.59
C TYR A 2 0.55 20.57 -18.51
N ASN A 3 -0.43 21.24 -19.12
CA ASN A 3 -0.50 22.70 -19.15
C ASN A 3 -0.55 23.32 -17.74
N GLY A 4 -1.35 22.73 -16.84
CA GLY A 4 -1.48 23.20 -15.46
C GLY A 4 -0.21 22.99 -14.62
N LEU A 5 0.58 21.95 -14.92
CA LEU A 5 1.84 21.66 -14.22
C LEU A 5 2.98 22.56 -14.69
N ASN A 6 2.98 22.96 -15.97
CA ASN A 6 4.11 23.63 -16.61
C ASN A 6 3.81 25.07 -17.01
N ASP A 7 2.64 25.62 -16.61
CA ASP A 7 2.20 26.98 -16.98
C ASP A 7 2.22 27.23 -18.52
N THR A 8 1.77 26.23 -19.28
CA THR A 8 1.74 26.24 -20.73
C THR A 8 0.31 26.22 -21.27
N ASN A 9 0.15 26.41 -22.58
CA ASN A 9 -1.16 26.36 -23.23
C ASN A 9 -1.09 25.60 -24.57
N TYR A 10 -0.63 24.35 -24.52
CA TYR A 10 -0.65 23.48 -25.69
C TYR A 10 -2.06 22.97 -25.94
N THR A 11 -2.49 22.99 -27.20
CA THR A 11 -3.84 22.59 -27.62
C THR A 11 -3.85 21.41 -28.58
N ASN A 12 -2.69 21.04 -29.16
CA ASN A 12 -2.62 19.93 -30.08
C ASN A 12 -2.41 18.60 -29.32
N VAL A 13 -3.42 17.75 -29.33
CA VAL A 13 -3.42 16.45 -28.65
C VAL A 13 -2.55 15.42 -29.40
N ASP A 14 -2.35 15.59 -30.71
CA ASP A 14 -1.56 14.67 -31.54
C ASP A 14 -0.06 14.68 -31.20
N ASP A 15 0.40 15.72 -30.49
CA ASP A 15 1.77 15.81 -30.00
C ASP A 15 2.04 14.91 -28.76
N LEU A 16 0.98 14.30 -28.21
CA LEU A 16 1.08 13.41 -27.05
C LEU A 16 1.14 11.94 -27.47
N THR A 17 2.13 11.21 -26.96
CA THR A 17 2.17 9.75 -27.09
C THR A 17 1.74 9.11 -25.78
N VAL A 18 0.56 8.48 -25.74
CA VAL A 18 0.03 7.80 -24.56
C VAL A 18 0.82 6.51 -24.31
N THR A 19 1.36 6.39 -23.10
CA THR A 19 2.18 5.24 -22.65
C THR A 19 1.59 4.52 -21.45
N THR A 20 0.31 4.80 -21.14
CA THR A 20 -0.39 4.19 -20.00
C THR A 20 -0.34 2.67 -20.06
N LEU A 21 0.09 2.05 -18.96
CA LEU A 21 0.17 0.60 -18.83
C LEU A 21 -1.24 -0.01 -18.83
N LYS A 22 -1.60 -0.69 -19.91
CA LYS A 22 -2.85 -1.45 -19.98
C LYS A 22 -2.63 -2.78 -19.26
N GLY A 23 -3.44 -3.06 -18.23
CA GLY A 23 -3.33 -4.32 -17.48
C GLY A 23 -3.57 -5.52 -18.41
N GLY A 24 -2.51 -6.27 -18.70
CA GLY A 24 -2.62 -7.61 -19.27
C GLY A 24 -2.87 -8.64 -18.18
N VAL A 25 -3.28 -9.87 -18.57
CA VAL A 25 -3.61 -10.98 -17.64
C VAL A 25 -2.48 -11.30 -16.65
N TYR A 26 -1.25 -10.91 -16.96
CA TYR A 26 -0.05 -11.14 -16.15
C TYR A 26 0.59 -9.88 -15.54
N MET A 27 0.10 -8.67 -15.84
CA MET A 27 0.64 -7.44 -15.26
C MET A 27 -0.16 -7.04 -14.02
N LYS A 28 0.45 -7.19 -12.85
CA LYS A 28 -0.14 -6.84 -11.54
C LYS A 28 -0.25 -5.32 -11.31
N TYR A 29 0.48 -4.52 -12.08
CA TYR A 29 0.59 -3.08 -11.86
C TYR A 29 0.02 -2.31 -13.03
N LYS A 30 -0.85 -1.36 -12.74
CA LYS A 30 -1.38 -0.36 -13.68
C LYS A 30 -1.01 1.00 -13.12
N ASN A 31 -0.61 1.93 -13.99
CA ASN A 31 -0.62 3.34 -13.65
C ASN A 31 -1.88 3.99 -14.23
N ASP A 32 -2.38 5.02 -13.55
CA ASP A 32 -3.64 5.65 -13.96
C ASP A 32 -3.51 6.36 -15.30
N ALA A 33 -2.43 7.13 -15.49
CA ALA A 33 -2.14 7.76 -16.77
C ALA A 33 -0.65 7.99 -16.97
N SER A 34 -0.16 7.78 -18.19
CA SER A 34 1.16 8.23 -18.59
C SER A 34 1.21 8.59 -20.08
N PHE A 35 2.06 9.56 -20.41
CA PHE A 35 2.29 9.99 -21.77
C PHE A 35 3.66 10.62 -21.95
N VAL A 36 4.17 10.56 -23.19
CA VAL A 36 5.36 11.29 -23.63
C VAL A 36 4.91 12.54 -24.37
N PHE A 37 5.51 13.68 -24.01
CA PHE A 37 5.37 14.93 -24.71
C PHE A 37 6.75 15.56 -24.91
N GLY A 38 7.16 15.68 -26.17
CA GLY A 38 8.53 16.10 -26.51
C GLY A 38 9.58 15.14 -25.99
N GLN A 39 10.39 15.58 -25.03
CA GLN A 39 11.46 14.80 -24.40
C GLN A 39 11.12 14.38 -22.97
N ASP A 40 9.90 14.62 -22.51
CA ASP A 40 9.44 14.36 -21.15
C ASP A 40 8.40 13.24 -21.11
N LEU A 41 8.53 12.33 -20.13
CA LEU A 41 7.57 11.28 -19.80
C LEU A 41 6.87 11.67 -18.51
N TYR A 42 5.58 11.95 -18.57
CA TYR A 42 4.76 12.23 -17.39
C TYR A 42 4.02 10.97 -16.96
N MET A 43 4.08 10.68 -15.68
CA MET A 43 3.38 9.57 -15.05
C MET A 43 2.54 10.10 -13.89
N PHE A 44 1.24 9.78 -13.93
CA PHE A 44 0.25 10.26 -12.97
C PHE A 44 -0.37 9.08 -12.23
N GLU A 45 -0.65 9.29 -10.96
CA GLU A 45 -1.45 8.42 -10.10
C GLU A 45 -2.44 9.25 -9.30
N GLN A 46 -3.64 8.72 -9.08
CA GLN A 46 -4.59 9.26 -8.13
C GLN A 46 -4.57 8.42 -6.86
N GLN A 47 -4.68 9.06 -5.69
CA GLN A 47 -4.72 8.38 -4.41
C GLN A 47 -5.81 8.97 -3.50
N SER A 48 -6.73 8.14 -3.03
CA SER A 48 -7.73 8.49 -2.01
C SER A 48 -7.19 8.29 -0.59
N SER A 49 -6.11 7.53 -0.43
CA SER A 49 -5.43 7.29 0.83
C SER A 49 -3.98 7.77 0.78
N ARG A 50 -3.40 8.09 1.93
CA ARG A 50 -1.99 8.47 2.03
C ARG A 50 -1.11 7.24 1.81
N ASN A 51 -0.28 7.27 0.78
CA ASN A 51 0.63 6.17 0.46
C ASN A 51 2.08 6.66 0.36
N PRO A 52 2.92 6.43 1.39
CA PRO A 52 4.33 6.83 1.36
C PRO A 52 5.18 5.98 0.40
N ASN A 53 4.68 4.85 -0.09
CA ASN A 53 5.41 3.93 -0.96
C ASN A 53 5.31 4.29 -2.45
N MET A 54 4.77 5.46 -2.78
CA MET A 54 4.63 5.90 -4.17
C MET A 54 5.94 5.95 -4.94
N PRO A 55 7.10 6.34 -4.37
CA PRO A 55 8.36 6.31 -5.11
C PRO A 55 8.73 4.92 -5.64
N LEU A 56 8.57 3.89 -4.83
CA LEU A 56 8.84 2.51 -5.25
C LEU A 56 7.82 2.02 -6.31
N ARG A 57 6.54 2.39 -6.17
CA ARG A 57 5.52 2.07 -7.18
C ARG A 57 5.87 2.69 -8.53
N PHE A 58 6.21 3.97 -8.56
CA PHE A 58 6.60 4.65 -9.80
C PHE A 58 7.88 4.08 -10.42
N LEU A 59 8.83 3.62 -9.61
CA LEU A 59 10.03 2.93 -10.11
C LEU A 59 9.66 1.66 -10.89
N HIS A 60 8.72 0.87 -10.38
CA HIS A 60 8.20 -0.30 -11.10
C HIS A 60 7.48 0.09 -12.39
N TYR A 61 6.59 1.09 -12.34
CA TYR A 61 5.87 1.55 -13.54
C TYR A 61 6.82 2.11 -14.59
N LEU A 62 7.81 2.90 -14.20
CA LEU A 62 8.83 3.45 -15.10
C LEU A 62 9.60 2.34 -15.80
N SER A 63 10.00 1.32 -15.04
CA SER A 63 10.69 0.15 -15.61
C SER A 63 9.84 -0.54 -16.68
N ASP A 64 8.54 -0.71 -16.43
CA ASP A 64 7.63 -1.37 -17.36
C ASP A 64 7.35 -0.50 -18.60
N VAL A 65 7.17 0.81 -18.42
CA VAL A 65 7.02 1.75 -19.55
C VAL A 65 8.26 1.74 -20.43
N TYR A 66 9.46 1.82 -19.86
CA TYR A 66 10.69 1.78 -20.65
C TYR A 66 10.91 0.43 -21.35
N ARG A 67 10.48 -0.71 -20.76
CA ARG A 67 10.48 -2.01 -21.44
C ARG A 67 9.54 -2.07 -22.64
N GLN A 68 8.44 -1.33 -22.61
CA GLN A 68 7.52 -1.24 -23.75
C GLN A 68 8.07 -0.32 -24.85
N MET A 69 8.79 0.74 -24.47
CA MET A 69 9.35 1.71 -25.40
C MET A 69 10.62 1.20 -26.09
N TYR A 70 11.41 0.41 -25.37
CA TYR A 70 12.74 -0.03 -25.81
C TYR A 70 12.89 -1.54 -25.70
N ASN A 71 13.36 -2.17 -26.74
CA ASN A 71 13.62 -3.61 -26.72
C ASN A 71 15.04 -3.94 -26.20
N ASN A 72 15.30 -5.22 -25.93
CA ASN A 72 16.59 -5.63 -25.39
C ASN A 72 17.76 -5.30 -26.32
N SER A 73 17.58 -5.30 -27.64
CA SER A 73 18.66 -4.96 -28.61
C SER A 73 19.06 -3.48 -28.49
N ASP A 74 18.15 -2.60 -28.08
CA ASP A 74 18.45 -1.19 -27.89
C ASP A 74 19.40 -0.97 -26.71
N LEU A 75 19.34 -1.80 -25.68
CA LEU A 75 20.20 -1.74 -24.50
C LEU A 75 21.63 -2.23 -24.76
N HIS A 76 21.85 -3.00 -25.83
CA HIS A 76 23.17 -3.56 -26.21
C HIS A 76 23.88 -2.75 -27.28
N ARG A 77 23.39 -1.56 -27.62
CA ARG A 77 24.04 -0.68 -28.58
C ARG A 77 25.36 -0.12 -28.02
N SER A 78 26.34 0.13 -28.88
CA SER A 78 27.58 0.84 -28.52
C SER A 78 27.38 2.35 -28.33
N THR A 79 26.23 2.90 -28.76
CA THR A 79 25.87 4.32 -28.64
C THR A 79 24.86 4.52 -27.52
N THR A 80 24.95 5.65 -26.81
CA THR A 80 24.03 6.00 -25.75
C THR A 80 22.61 6.12 -26.27
N LEU A 81 21.70 5.31 -25.69
CA LEU A 81 20.27 5.44 -25.90
C LEU A 81 19.76 6.69 -25.20
N LYS A 82 19.05 7.55 -25.92
CA LYS A 82 18.36 8.70 -25.34
C LYS A 82 16.93 8.30 -24.96
N ILE A 83 16.55 8.60 -23.72
CA ILE A 83 15.24 8.29 -23.15
C ILE A 83 14.57 9.59 -22.69
N PRO A 84 13.22 9.68 -22.68
CA PRO A 84 12.52 10.84 -22.15
C PRO A 84 12.75 10.98 -20.63
N VAL A 85 12.76 12.23 -20.16
CA VAL A 85 12.94 12.54 -18.75
C VAL A 85 11.65 12.19 -17.98
N PRO A 86 11.70 11.33 -16.96
CA PRO A 86 10.50 10.95 -16.24
C PRO A 86 10.11 11.98 -15.18
N HIS A 87 8.81 12.29 -15.11
CA HIS A 87 8.18 13.13 -14.10
C HIS A 87 7.06 12.36 -13.41
N PHE A 88 7.05 12.35 -12.07
CA PHE A 88 6.14 11.57 -11.26
C PHE A 88 5.25 12.49 -10.43
N VAL A 89 3.94 12.37 -10.62
CA VAL A 89 2.95 13.21 -9.94
C VAL A 89 1.83 12.33 -9.38
N THR A 90 1.55 12.48 -8.10
CA THR A 90 0.39 11.88 -7.43
C THR A 90 -0.61 12.96 -7.10
N PHE A 91 -1.84 12.80 -7.54
CA PHE A 91 -2.97 13.63 -7.13
C PHE A 91 -3.67 13.00 -5.93
N TYR A 92 -3.65 13.70 -4.82
CA TYR A 92 -4.30 13.25 -3.61
C TYR A 92 -5.67 13.90 -3.45
N ASN A 93 -6.72 13.08 -3.39
CA ASN A 93 -8.09 13.52 -3.13
C ASN A 93 -8.70 12.90 -1.86
N GLY A 94 -7.90 12.26 -1.01
CA GLY A 94 -8.39 11.58 0.19
C GLY A 94 -8.97 12.51 1.25
N LYS A 95 -9.64 11.93 2.26
CA LYS A 95 -10.31 12.67 3.34
C LYS A 95 -9.33 13.12 4.43
N GLN A 96 -8.17 12.43 4.58
CA GLN A 96 -7.19 12.80 5.59
C GLN A 96 -6.51 14.12 5.22
N PRO A 97 -6.21 14.98 6.22
CA PRO A 97 -5.50 16.23 5.98
C PRO A 97 -4.11 15.96 5.37
N LEU A 98 -3.78 16.66 4.30
CA LEU A 98 -2.48 16.64 3.68
C LEU A 98 -2.11 18.06 3.26
N GLU A 99 -0.81 18.38 3.29
CA GLU A 99 -0.29 19.63 2.77
C GLU A 99 -0.70 19.84 1.30
N ALA A 100 -0.74 21.09 0.86
CA ALA A 100 -1.12 21.41 -0.51
C ALA A 100 -0.22 20.74 -1.54
N GLU A 101 1.06 20.65 -1.22
CA GLU A 101 2.06 19.99 -2.02
C GLU A 101 3.16 19.41 -1.14
N SER A 102 3.65 18.22 -1.47
CA SER A 102 4.77 17.57 -0.80
C SER A 102 5.59 16.73 -1.78
N ILE A 103 6.80 16.35 -1.36
CA ILE A 103 7.69 15.49 -2.13
C ILE A 103 7.93 14.22 -1.33
N LEU A 104 7.68 13.06 -1.95
CA LEU A 104 8.10 11.76 -1.44
C LEU A 104 9.39 11.35 -2.16
N ARG A 105 10.34 10.79 -1.41
CA ARG A 105 11.65 10.39 -1.91
C ARG A 105 11.83 8.89 -1.77
N LEU A 106 12.45 8.27 -2.75
CA LEU A 106 12.82 6.85 -2.66
C LEU A 106 13.85 6.62 -1.56
N SER A 107 14.76 7.57 -1.35
CA SER A 107 15.77 7.51 -0.28
C SER A 107 15.17 7.45 1.12
N ASP A 108 13.97 8.02 1.35
CA ASP A 108 13.26 7.94 2.64
C ASP A 108 12.79 6.51 2.97
N MET A 109 12.80 5.60 1.98
CA MET A 109 12.38 4.20 2.12
C MET A 109 13.56 3.25 2.36
N TYR A 110 14.81 3.72 2.29
CA TYR A 110 15.96 2.87 2.52
C TYR A 110 16.11 2.53 4.00
N GLU A 111 16.52 1.30 4.30
CA GLU A 111 16.76 0.84 5.69
C GLU A 111 17.87 1.61 6.40
N LYS A 112 18.72 2.29 5.62
CA LYS A 112 19.84 3.08 6.10
C LYS A 112 19.79 4.48 5.50
N GLU A 113 19.94 5.51 6.33
CA GLU A 113 20.12 6.87 5.86
C GLU A 113 21.39 7.03 5.01
N ILE A 114 21.23 7.64 3.85
CA ILE A 114 22.32 7.90 2.89
C ILE A 114 22.19 9.33 2.37
N ASP A 115 23.23 10.12 2.56
CA ASP A 115 23.25 11.53 2.11
C ASP A 115 23.22 11.67 0.58
N CYS A 116 23.81 10.71 -0.14
CA CYS A 116 23.93 10.75 -1.58
C CYS A 116 23.62 9.34 -2.16
N PRO A 117 22.35 8.99 -2.34
CA PRO A 117 21.97 7.69 -2.90
C PRO A 117 22.32 7.59 -4.38
N GLU A 118 22.80 6.42 -4.81
CA GLU A 118 23.06 6.15 -6.24
C GLU A 118 21.76 6.07 -7.06
N LEU A 119 20.64 5.75 -6.41
CA LEU A 119 19.31 5.76 -7.00
C LEU A 119 18.39 6.65 -6.17
N GLU A 120 17.89 7.71 -6.79
CA GLU A 120 16.86 8.57 -6.22
C GLU A 120 15.68 8.73 -7.18
N LEU A 121 14.46 8.71 -6.64
CA LEU A 121 13.23 9.01 -7.35
C LEU A 121 12.36 9.89 -6.46
N MET A 122 11.94 11.02 -6.99
CA MET A 122 11.11 11.97 -6.28
C MET A 122 9.72 12.03 -6.89
N VAL A 123 8.70 11.91 -6.05
CA VAL A 123 7.28 12.00 -6.44
C VAL A 123 6.70 13.28 -5.88
N ARG A 124 6.18 14.11 -6.76
CA ARG A 124 5.42 15.31 -6.39
C ARG A 124 3.99 14.90 -6.03
N VAL A 125 3.57 15.13 -4.80
CA VAL A 125 2.21 14.90 -4.33
C VAL A 125 1.46 16.22 -4.30
N ILE A 126 0.36 16.31 -5.03
CA ILE A 126 -0.49 17.51 -5.12
C ILE A 126 -1.84 17.18 -4.50
N ASN A 127 -2.18 17.87 -3.41
CA ASN A 127 -3.49 17.76 -2.80
C ASN A 127 -4.51 18.55 -3.61
N ILE A 128 -5.45 17.84 -4.25
CA ILE A 128 -6.48 18.43 -5.11
C ILE A 128 -7.83 18.66 -4.41
N ASN A 129 -7.89 18.49 -3.08
CA ASN A 129 -9.11 18.76 -2.34
C ASN A 129 -9.44 20.26 -2.34
N THR A 130 -10.66 20.58 -2.74
CA THR A 130 -11.19 21.94 -2.67
C THR A 130 -11.83 22.16 -1.30
N GLY A 131 -11.10 22.77 -0.37
CA GLY A 131 -11.58 22.99 1.00
C GLY A 131 -12.82 23.88 1.15
N ALA A 132 -13.30 24.51 0.06
CA ALA A 132 -14.37 25.49 0.13
C ALA A 132 -15.79 24.88 0.15
N ILE A 133 -16.04 23.76 -0.51
CA ILE A 133 -17.40 23.20 -0.66
C ILE A 133 -17.83 22.40 0.57
N ILE A 134 -16.90 21.67 1.17
CA ILE A 134 -17.18 20.90 2.41
C ILE A 134 -17.51 21.82 3.58
N ASN A 135 -16.84 22.98 3.68
CA ASN A 135 -17.04 23.91 4.79
C ASN A 135 -18.37 24.69 4.70
N LYS A 136 -18.93 24.92 3.54
CA LYS A 136 -20.14 25.77 3.42
C LYS A 136 -21.41 25.02 3.83
N LYS A 137 -21.54 23.75 3.50
CA LYS A 137 -22.70 22.92 3.92
C LYS A 137 -22.58 22.43 5.38
N LEU A 138 -21.37 22.21 5.89
CA LEU A 138 -21.14 21.88 7.31
C LEU A 138 -21.42 23.05 8.24
N LEU A 139 -21.19 24.30 7.80
CA LEU A 139 -21.51 25.51 8.58
C LEU A 139 -23.01 25.77 8.70
N ASP A 140 -23.81 25.25 7.78
CA ASP A 140 -25.25 25.46 7.78
C ASP A 140 -26.02 24.38 8.58
N THR A 141 -25.40 23.22 8.88
CA THR A 141 -26.12 22.11 9.51
C THR A 141 -25.75 21.81 10.97
N GLU A 142 -24.48 22.01 11.42
CA GLU A 142 -24.15 21.79 12.86
C GLU A 142 -22.87 22.58 13.24
N LYS A 143 -23.07 23.72 13.88
CA LYS A 143 -22.04 24.76 14.05
C LYS A 143 -20.89 24.47 15.00
N ASN A 144 -20.86 23.43 15.81
CA ASN A 144 -19.87 23.39 16.90
C ASN A 144 -19.09 22.09 17.13
N ASP A 145 -19.55 20.91 16.74
CA ASP A 145 -18.93 19.68 17.23
C ASP A 145 -17.84 19.11 16.31
N ILE A 146 -17.95 19.35 15.01
CA ILE A 146 -16.96 18.83 14.03
C ILE A 146 -15.72 19.74 13.93
N ILE A 147 -15.91 21.05 14.11
CA ILE A 147 -14.79 22.03 14.10
C ILE A 147 -13.89 21.82 15.32
N ASN A 148 -14.46 21.46 16.47
CA ASN A 148 -13.70 21.16 17.70
C ASN A 148 -12.95 19.82 17.60
N GLY A 149 -13.51 18.81 16.92
CA GLY A 149 -12.83 17.54 16.67
C GLY A 149 -11.65 17.67 15.71
N ILE A 150 -11.77 18.49 14.68
CA ILE A 150 -10.70 18.75 13.71
C ILE A 150 -9.59 19.62 14.34
N ASN A 151 -9.94 20.59 15.18
CA ASN A 151 -8.96 21.45 15.84
C ASN A 151 -8.22 20.76 17.00
N GLN A 152 -8.76 19.71 17.62
CA GLN A 152 -8.08 18.92 18.66
C GLN A 152 -7.08 17.89 18.10
N SER A 153 -7.17 17.52 16.83
CA SER A 153 -6.18 16.62 16.19
C SER A 153 -4.94 17.34 15.63
N TYR A 154 -4.83 18.65 15.79
CA TYR A 154 -3.72 19.48 15.27
C TYR A 154 -2.64 19.84 16.29
N ASP A 155 -2.48 19.05 17.38
CA ASP A 155 -1.28 19.15 18.21
C ASP A 155 -0.23 18.18 17.66
N PHE A 156 0.31 18.51 16.49
CA PHE A 156 1.44 17.82 15.91
C PHE A 156 2.74 18.40 16.43
N ASP A 157 3.41 17.61 17.21
CA ASP A 157 4.75 17.62 17.76
C ASP A 157 5.68 18.82 17.39
N LYS A 158 6.00 19.59 18.42
CA LYS A 158 6.93 20.73 18.40
C LYS A 158 8.42 20.34 18.32
N SER A 159 8.81 19.37 17.51
CA SER A 159 10.21 18.93 17.40
C SER A 159 10.94 19.36 16.13
N ASN A 160 10.38 20.19 15.26
CA ASN A 160 11.14 20.82 14.18
C ASN A 160 11.28 22.33 14.41
N LYS A 161 12.18 22.68 15.32
CA LYS A 161 12.72 24.05 15.42
C LYS A 161 13.73 24.24 14.30
N ASN A 162 13.35 24.97 13.29
CA ASN A 162 14.08 25.98 12.53
C ASN A 162 13.52 26.12 11.11
N ILE A 163 12.33 26.72 10.99
CA ILE A 163 11.96 27.44 9.78
C ILE A 163 11.44 28.80 10.25
N ASN A 164 12.07 29.87 9.74
CA ASN A 164 11.87 31.26 10.08
C ASN A 164 10.41 31.64 10.24
N ALA A 165 10.09 32.21 11.38
CA ALA A 165 8.86 32.94 11.64
C ALA A 165 8.73 34.08 10.61
N GLY A 166 7.81 33.97 9.69
CA GLY A 166 7.51 35.06 8.76
C GLY A 166 6.79 34.70 7.49
N ASN A 167 5.90 33.71 7.50
CA ASN A 167 4.79 33.63 6.53
C ASN A 167 3.89 32.44 6.93
N THR A 168 2.88 32.74 7.73
CA THR A 168 1.73 31.84 7.90
C THR A 168 0.90 31.93 6.61
N ILE A 169 1.37 31.28 5.56
CA ILE A 169 0.62 31.14 4.33
C ILE A 169 -0.38 30.02 4.59
N ASN A 170 -1.66 30.41 4.64
CA ASN A 170 -2.78 29.48 4.77
C ASN A 170 -2.67 28.35 3.74
N SER A 171 -2.47 27.11 4.20
CA SER A 171 -2.44 25.88 3.40
C SER A 171 -3.66 25.66 2.48
N ARG A 172 -4.70 26.47 2.68
CA ARG A 172 -5.94 26.52 1.89
C ARG A 172 -5.82 27.17 0.51
N THR A 173 -4.75 27.91 0.25
CA THR A 173 -4.62 28.72 -0.98
C THR A 173 -3.94 27.95 -2.11
N TYR A 174 -3.06 27.01 -1.81
CA TYR A 174 -2.24 26.33 -2.82
C TYR A 174 -2.97 25.28 -3.66
N SER A 175 -3.86 24.48 -3.07
CA SER A 175 -4.65 23.51 -3.85
C SER A 175 -5.61 24.21 -4.82
N SER A 176 -6.07 25.43 -4.48
CA SER A 176 -6.92 26.24 -5.34
C SER A 176 -6.17 26.82 -6.55
N GLU A 177 -4.87 27.10 -6.42
CA GLU A 177 -4.07 27.66 -7.52
C GLU A 177 -3.85 26.64 -8.64
N PHE A 178 -3.43 25.40 -8.31
CA PHE A 178 -3.28 24.35 -9.32
C PHE A 178 -4.60 24.00 -10.00
N LEU A 179 -5.68 23.84 -9.23
CA LEU A 179 -7.02 23.56 -9.76
C LEU A 179 -7.53 24.68 -10.66
N SER A 180 -7.17 25.96 -10.38
CA SER A 180 -7.52 27.07 -11.25
C SER A 180 -6.86 26.99 -12.63
N LYS A 181 -5.73 26.30 -12.72
CA LYS A 181 -4.97 26.09 -13.98
C LYS A 181 -5.43 24.84 -14.74
N CYS A 182 -6.25 23.97 -14.13
CA CYS A 182 -6.72 22.72 -14.73
C CYS A 182 -8.23 22.57 -14.53
N GLU A 183 -9.01 23.14 -15.42
CA GLU A 183 -10.48 23.16 -15.36
C GLU A 183 -11.07 21.74 -15.27
N THR A 184 -10.61 20.81 -16.11
CA THR A 184 -11.08 19.42 -16.09
C THR A 184 -10.89 18.75 -14.72
N LEU A 185 -9.76 19.00 -14.05
CA LEU A 185 -9.50 18.43 -12.72
C LEU A 185 -10.34 19.11 -11.64
N LYS A 186 -10.58 20.42 -11.78
CA LYS A 186 -11.50 21.17 -10.92
C LYS A 186 -12.93 20.62 -11.05
N ASP A 187 -13.38 20.37 -12.26
CA ASP A 187 -14.69 19.82 -12.56
C ASP A 187 -14.83 18.39 -12.00
N TYR A 188 -13.79 17.56 -12.17
CA TYR A 188 -13.73 16.24 -11.54
C TYR A 188 -13.85 16.34 -10.02
N MET A 189 -13.11 17.23 -9.36
CA MET A 189 -13.23 17.43 -7.92
C MET A 189 -14.60 17.97 -7.49
N THR A 190 -15.28 18.72 -8.35
CA THR A 190 -16.67 19.14 -8.11
C THR A 190 -17.60 17.92 -8.04
N PHE A 191 -17.48 17.00 -8.99
CA PHE A 191 -18.20 15.73 -8.97
C PHE A 191 -17.89 14.91 -7.72
N VAL A 192 -16.60 14.68 -7.40
CA VAL A 192 -16.16 13.94 -6.21
C VAL A 192 -16.75 14.53 -4.93
N ASN A 193 -16.73 15.85 -4.80
CA ASN A 193 -17.27 16.52 -3.61
C ASN A 193 -18.81 16.39 -3.51
N LYS A 194 -19.53 16.40 -4.63
CA LYS A 194 -20.98 16.14 -4.64
C LYS A 194 -21.27 14.73 -4.12
N VAL A 195 -20.56 13.71 -4.60
CA VAL A 195 -20.70 12.33 -4.11
C VAL A 195 -20.42 12.27 -2.61
N ARG A 196 -19.32 12.88 -2.13
CA ARG A 196 -18.98 12.92 -0.70
C ARG A 196 -20.05 13.61 0.16
N VAL A 197 -20.59 14.71 -0.28
CA VAL A 197 -21.68 15.37 0.45
C VAL A 197 -22.86 14.42 0.62
N LYS A 198 -23.25 13.75 -0.46
CA LYS A 198 -24.37 12.82 -0.44
C LYS A 198 -24.12 11.60 0.44
N THR A 199 -22.93 11.00 0.37
CA THR A 199 -22.59 9.80 1.17
C THR A 199 -22.29 10.14 2.63
N ASP A 200 -21.47 11.16 2.89
CA ASP A 200 -20.92 11.42 4.21
C ASP A 200 -21.87 12.27 5.08
N ILE A 201 -22.60 13.20 4.46
CA ILE A 201 -23.49 14.14 5.17
C ILE A 201 -24.95 13.69 5.07
N GLU A 202 -25.43 13.45 3.84
CA GLU A 202 -26.84 13.10 3.59
C GLU A 202 -27.12 11.60 3.82
N LYS A 203 -26.08 10.79 3.99
CA LYS A 203 -26.17 9.33 4.28
C LYS A 203 -26.91 8.55 3.18
N ILE A 204 -26.81 9.01 1.96
CA ILE A 204 -27.34 8.33 0.77
C ILE A 204 -26.40 7.18 0.41
N ASP A 205 -26.95 6.06 -0.05
CA ASP A 205 -26.13 4.95 -0.52
C ASP A 205 -25.25 5.37 -1.70
N ILE A 206 -24.07 4.75 -1.83
CA ILE A 206 -23.05 5.17 -2.80
C ILE A 206 -23.58 5.17 -4.25
N ARG A 207 -24.36 4.17 -4.63
CA ARG A 207 -24.88 4.06 -6.00
C ARG A 207 -25.82 5.21 -6.32
N THR A 208 -26.76 5.49 -5.44
CA THR A 208 -27.71 6.62 -5.58
C THR A 208 -26.97 7.94 -5.56
N ALA A 209 -26.01 8.10 -4.64
CA ALA A 209 -25.19 9.31 -4.52
C ALA A 209 -24.39 9.62 -5.81
N VAL A 210 -23.79 8.60 -6.42
CA VAL A 210 -23.06 8.76 -7.69
C VAL A 210 -24.01 9.13 -8.84
N ILE A 211 -25.15 8.45 -8.95
CA ILE A 211 -26.15 8.74 -9.99
C ILE A 211 -26.65 10.20 -9.90
N GLU A 212 -27.04 10.62 -8.70
CA GLU A 212 -27.52 11.98 -8.47
C GLU A 212 -26.43 13.03 -8.72
N ALA A 213 -25.18 12.77 -8.30
CA ALA A 213 -24.07 13.66 -8.55
C ALA A 213 -23.75 13.81 -10.03
N VAL A 214 -23.85 12.73 -10.82
CA VAL A 214 -23.71 12.76 -12.29
C VAL A 214 -24.82 13.61 -12.90
N ASP A 215 -26.08 13.40 -12.50
CA ASP A 215 -27.21 14.15 -13.05
C ASP A 215 -27.14 15.65 -12.70
N GLU A 216 -26.72 16.00 -11.49
CA GLU A 216 -26.45 17.37 -11.08
C GLU A 216 -25.30 18.01 -11.89
N CYS A 217 -24.19 17.28 -12.08
CA CYS A 217 -23.07 17.77 -12.88
C CYS A 217 -23.48 18.03 -14.34
N ILE A 218 -24.31 17.17 -14.92
CA ILE A 218 -24.86 17.37 -16.27
C ILE A 218 -25.73 18.66 -16.31
N ALA A 219 -26.58 18.86 -15.30
CA ALA A 219 -27.47 20.03 -15.22
C ALA A 219 -26.68 21.34 -15.03
N GLU A 220 -25.57 21.29 -14.29
CA GLU A 220 -24.67 22.43 -14.01
C GLU A 220 -23.60 22.65 -15.10
N ASN A 221 -23.62 21.86 -16.16
CA ASN A 221 -22.62 21.86 -17.24
C ASN A 221 -21.18 21.57 -16.79
N VAL A 222 -21.02 20.78 -15.71
CA VAL A 222 -19.76 20.30 -15.20
C VAL A 222 -19.46 18.94 -15.83
N LEU A 223 -18.42 18.80 -16.66
CA LEU A 223 -18.10 17.61 -17.45
C LEU A 223 -19.32 17.01 -18.19
N SER A 224 -20.28 17.82 -18.56
CA SER A 224 -21.61 17.36 -19.01
C SER A 224 -21.56 16.49 -20.26
N GLU A 225 -20.71 16.79 -21.24
CA GLU A 225 -20.53 15.99 -22.44
C GLU A 225 -19.91 14.64 -22.12
N PHE A 226 -18.90 14.62 -21.27
CA PHE A 226 -18.25 13.38 -20.81
C PHE A 226 -19.24 12.47 -20.08
N PHE A 227 -20.00 13.01 -19.12
CA PHE A 227 -20.99 12.23 -18.36
C PHE A 227 -22.14 11.73 -19.22
N ARG A 228 -22.60 12.49 -20.24
CA ARG A 228 -23.62 11.99 -21.17
C ARG A 228 -23.11 10.81 -22.01
N ASN A 229 -21.87 10.88 -22.45
CA ASN A 229 -21.30 9.85 -23.33
C ASN A 229 -20.85 8.59 -22.57
N HIS A 230 -20.47 8.73 -21.27
CA HIS A 230 -19.85 7.65 -20.47
C HIS A 230 -20.61 7.38 -19.16
N ARG A 231 -21.90 7.69 -19.09
CA ARG A 231 -22.68 7.66 -17.83
C ARG A 231 -22.58 6.34 -17.06
N GLU A 232 -22.85 5.24 -17.74
CA GLU A 232 -22.82 3.91 -17.10
C GLU A 232 -21.43 3.47 -16.67
N GLU A 233 -20.42 3.81 -17.46
CA GLU A 233 -19.02 3.54 -17.13
C GLU A 233 -18.60 4.33 -15.91
N VAL A 234 -18.89 5.63 -15.85
CA VAL A 234 -18.59 6.49 -14.69
C VAL A 234 -19.27 5.98 -13.44
N ILE A 235 -20.57 5.63 -13.51
CA ILE A 235 -21.30 5.10 -12.35
C ILE A 235 -20.63 3.82 -11.85
N THR A 236 -20.28 2.90 -12.73
CA THR A 236 -19.66 1.63 -12.36
C THR A 236 -18.28 1.84 -11.73
N VAL A 237 -17.41 2.62 -12.38
CA VAL A 237 -16.04 2.87 -11.90
C VAL A 237 -16.07 3.63 -10.57
N SER A 238 -16.90 4.67 -10.45
CA SER A 238 -16.98 5.46 -9.22
C SER A 238 -17.48 4.64 -8.04
N ILE A 239 -18.43 3.72 -8.23
CA ILE A 239 -18.87 2.82 -7.17
C ILE A 239 -17.69 1.96 -6.68
N TYR A 240 -16.89 1.40 -7.59
CA TYR A 240 -15.72 0.61 -7.23
C TYR A 240 -14.65 1.43 -6.50
N GLU A 241 -14.37 2.64 -6.95
CA GLU A 241 -13.39 3.53 -6.32
C GLU A 241 -13.79 3.95 -4.90
N TYR A 242 -15.07 4.19 -4.66
CA TYR A 242 -15.58 4.55 -3.32
C TYR A 242 -15.72 3.34 -2.40
N ASP A 243 -15.90 2.14 -2.94
CA ASP A 243 -16.02 0.90 -2.18
C ASP A 243 -14.66 0.23 -1.95
N GLU A 244 -13.60 0.73 -2.58
CA GLU A 244 -12.25 0.17 -2.48
C GLU A 244 -11.75 0.17 -1.02
N GLU A 245 -12.05 1.20 -0.22
CA GLU A 245 -11.74 1.21 1.22
C GLU A 245 -12.50 0.12 1.98
N GLY A 246 -13.79 -0.07 1.71
CA GLY A 246 -14.61 -1.14 2.30
C GLY A 246 -14.15 -2.53 1.83
N HIS A 247 -13.84 -2.68 0.57
CA HIS A 247 -13.32 -3.93 0.01
C HIS A 247 -11.92 -4.26 0.53
N LEU A 248 -11.06 -3.26 0.70
CA LEU A 248 -9.72 -3.44 1.28
C LEU A 248 -9.79 -3.89 2.75
N GLU A 249 -10.72 -3.37 3.53
CA GLU A 249 -10.96 -3.84 4.92
C GLU A 249 -11.45 -5.28 4.96
N ILE A 250 -12.37 -5.66 4.08
CA ILE A 250 -12.86 -7.03 3.96
C ILE A 250 -11.73 -7.98 3.58
N VAL A 251 -10.96 -7.67 2.53
CA VAL A 251 -9.82 -8.48 2.08
C VAL A 251 -8.73 -8.59 3.16
N LYS A 252 -8.48 -7.52 3.91
CA LYS A 252 -7.53 -7.51 5.04
C LYS A 252 -8.02 -8.39 6.18
N GLU A 253 -9.31 -8.35 6.51
CA GLU A 253 -9.89 -9.19 7.54
C GLU A 253 -9.93 -10.67 7.12
N GLU A 254 -10.27 -10.96 5.86
CA GLU A 254 -10.19 -12.31 5.31
C GLU A 254 -8.75 -12.85 5.32
N GLY A 255 -7.78 -12.04 4.90
CA GLY A 255 -6.35 -12.39 4.97
C GLY A 255 -5.87 -12.64 6.39
N ARG A 256 -6.35 -11.85 7.36
CA ARG A 256 -6.06 -12.04 8.80
C ARG A 256 -6.64 -13.37 9.30
N GLN A 257 -7.88 -13.69 8.94
CA GLN A 257 -8.54 -14.93 9.36
C GLN A 257 -7.87 -16.16 8.74
N LEU A 258 -7.50 -16.10 7.46
CA LEU A 258 -6.74 -17.16 6.80
C LEU A 258 -5.37 -17.38 7.48
N GLY A 259 -4.63 -16.32 7.76
CA GLY A 259 -3.34 -16.41 8.47
C GLY A 259 -3.46 -17.01 9.87
N ILE A 260 -4.53 -16.68 10.62
CA ILE A 260 -4.81 -17.30 11.92
C ILE A 260 -5.15 -18.79 11.78
N ALA A 261 -5.95 -19.15 10.78
CA ALA A 261 -6.33 -20.55 10.53
C ALA A 261 -5.12 -21.41 10.14
N GLU A 262 -4.28 -20.92 9.23
CA GLU A 262 -3.04 -21.59 8.82
C GLU A 262 -2.03 -21.69 9.97
N GLY A 263 -1.83 -20.61 10.72
CA GLY A 263 -0.95 -20.60 11.90
C GLY A 263 -1.40 -21.59 12.97
N LYS A 264 -2.71 -21.71 13.22
CA LYS A 264 -3.28 -22.68 14.15
C LYS A 264 -3.08 -24.12 13.67
N GLN A 265 -3.29 -24.37 12.38
CA GLN A 265 -3.10 -25.70 11.80
C GLN A 265 -1.64 -26.13 11.83
N LEU A 266 -0.71 -25.24 11.49
CA LEU A 266 0.72 -25.48 11.55
C LEU A 266 1.20 -25.72 12.98
N GLY A 267 0.74 -24.89 13.92
CA GLY A 267 1.07 -25.03 15.35
C GLY A 267 0.55 -26.34 15.95
N LEU A 268 -0.66 -26.78 15.58
CA LEU A 268 -1.20 -28.08 15.98
C LEU A 268 -0.39 -29.26 15.40
N ALA A 269 0.02 -29.19 14.14
CA ALA A 269 0.83 -30.21 13.50
C ALA A 269 2.21 -30.32 14.16
N GLN A 270 2.89 -29.20 14.38
CA GLN A 270 4.17 -29.15 15.06
C GLN A 270 4.09 -29.62 16.51
N GLY A 271 3.06 -29.15 17.25
CA GLY A 271 2.85 -29.57 18.64
C GLY A 271 2.58 -31.04 18.78
N ARG A 272 1.83 -31.66 17.88
CA ARG A 272 1.64 -33.13 17.85
C ARG A 272 2.93 -33.88 17.58
N GLN A 273 3.75 -33.41 16.63
CA GLN A 273 5.02 -34.04 16.32
C GLN A 273 6.01 -33.96 17.47
N ILE A 274 6.10 -32.79 18.12
CA ILE A 274 6.96 -32.61 19.30
C ILE A 274 6.46 -33.49 20.43
N GLY A 275 5.18 -33.46 20.78
CA GLY A 275 4.62 -34.26 21.87
C GLY A 275 4.75 -35.77 21.63
N PHE A 276 4.60 -36.21 20.37
CA PHE A 276 4.85 -37.61 20.02
C PHE A 276 6.31 -38.03 20.25
N ASN A 277 7.27 -37.20 19.82
CA ASN A 277 8.70 -37.48 20.01
C ASN A 277 9.10 -37.45 21.47
N GLU A 278 8.62 -36.48 22.24
CA GLU A 278 8.88 -36.39 23.70
C GLU A 278 8.27 -37.59 24.44
N GLY A 279 7.02 -37.96 24.09
CA GLY A 279 6.35 -39.11 24.66
C GLY A 279 7.13 -40.42 24.41
N LYS A 280 7.60 -40.64 23.18
CA LYS A 280 8.40 -41.79 22.80
C LYS A 280 9.73 -41.83 23.58
N GLN A 281 10.37 -40.68 23.76
CA GLN A 281 11.63 -40.56 24.46
C GLN A 281 11.47 -40.85 25.98
N LEU A 282 10.37 -40.35 26.55
CA LEU A 282 10.02 -40.59 27.95
C LEU A 282 9.72 -42.08 28.22
N GLU A 283 8.97 -42.74 27.31
CA GLU A 283 8.69 -44.19 27.43
C GLU A 283 9.97 -45.03 27.30
N LEU A 284 10.83 -44.67 26.34
CA LEU A 284 12.13 -45.34 26.19
C LEU A 284 12.97 -45.22 27.45
N THR A 285 13.06 -44.03 28.03
CA THR A 285 13.81 -43.78 29.28
C THR A 285 13.23 -44.57 30.46
N LYS A 286 11.89 -44.62 30.58
CA LYS A 286 11.22 -45.44 31.62
C LYS A 286 11.50 -46.91 31.42
N GLY A 287 11.48 -47.42 30.18
CA GLY A 287 11.80 -48.80 29.85
C GLY A 287 13.23 -49.17 30.20
N ILE A 288 14.19 -48.32 29.85
CA ILE A 288 15.61 -48.48 30.20
C ILE A 288 15.79 -48.53 31.72
N ASN A 289 15.19 -47.60 32.46
CA ASN A 289 15.29 -47.58 33.93
C ASN A 289 14.68 -48.85 34.59
N ALA A 290 13.52 -49.28 34.09
CA ALA A 290 12.91 -50.52 34.59
C ALA A 290 13.75 -51.73 34.29
N PHE A 291 14.38 -51.78 33.13
CA PHE A 291 15.32 -52.87 32.78
C PHE A 291 16.59 -52.88 33.62
N ILE A 292 17.20 -51.72 33.89
CA ILE A 292 18.36 -51.61 34.78
C ILE A 292 17.99 -52.08 36.18
N LYS A 293 16.79 -51.67 36.68
CA LYS A 293 16.32 -52.17 37.97
C LYS A 293 16.26 -53.70 38.02
N LEU A 294 15.62 -54.28 36.98
CA LEU A 294 15.54 -55.75 36.90
C LEU A 294 16.89 -56.43 36.88
N CYS A 295 17.85 -55.89 36.12
CA CYS A 295 19.23 -56.46 36.11
C CYS A 295 19.89 -56.36 37.47
N LYS A 296 19.70 -55.26 38.22
CA LYS A 296 20.22 -55.09 39.58
C LYS A 296 19.55 -56.07 40.58
N ASP A 297 18.25 -56.27 40.48
CA ASP A 297 17.49 -57.23 41.31
C ASP A 297 17.95 -58.69 41.06
N MET A 298 18.43 -58.93 39.83
CA MET A 298 19.04 -60.27 39.46
C MET A 298 20.53 -60.39 39.79
N ASN A 299 21.14 -59.38 40.44
CA ASN A 299 22.57 -59.29 40.78
C ASN A 299 23.51 -59.38 39.55
N LEU A 300 23.08 -58.86 38.37
CA LEU A 300 23.99 -58.73 37.24
C LEU A 300 25.01 -57.61 37.49
N SER A 301 26.21 -57.80 36.93
CA SER A 301 27.21 -56.74 36.96
C SER A 301 26.84 -55.54 36.13
N ASP A 302 27.40 -54.35 36.44
CA ASP A 302 27.17 -53.14 35.62
C ASP A 302 27.63 -53.36 34.17
N ASP A 303 28.71 -54.03 33.92
CA ASP A 303 29.23 -54.38 32.60
C ASP A 303 28.26 -55.29 31.82
N ASP A 304 27.69 -56.31 32.47
CA ASP A 304 26.68 -57.17 31.83
C ASP A 304 25.40 -56.42 31.56
N THR A 305 24.97 -55.50 32.44
CA THR A 305 23.81 -54.64 32.27
C THR A 305 24.00 -53.70 31.07
N VAL A 306 25.21 -53.10 30.94
CA VAL A 306 25.57 -52.27 29.80
C VAL A 306 25.49 -53.04 28.48
N ASN A 307 26.07 -54.27 28.45
CA ASN A 307 26.04 -55.10 27.25
C ASN A 307 24.61 -55.45 26.82
N LYS A 308 23.75 -55.80 27.78
CA LYS A 308 22.34 -56.10 27.52
C LYS A 308 21.53 -54.84 27.02
N LEU A 309 21.82 -53.67 27.55
CA LEU A 309 21.20 -52.43 27.08
C LEU A 309 21.61 -52.14 25.62
N ILE A 310 22.84 -52.40 25.24
CA ILE A 310 23.30 -52.27 23.86
C ILE A 310 22.55 -53.27 22.95
N GLU A 311 22.41 -54.52 23.38
CA GLU A 311 21.79 -55.60 22.61
C GLU A 311 20.26 -55.41 22.45
N ASP A 312 19.54 -55.14 23.55
CA ASP A 312 18.08 -55.13 23.59
C ASP A 312 17.48 -53.78 23.21
N TYR A 313 18.16 -52.66 23.56
CA TYR A 313 17.67 -51.32 23.31
C TYR A 313 18.41 -50.58 22.20
N GLN A 314 19.42 -51.23 21.58
CA GLN A 314 20.23 -50.65 20.48
C GLN A 314 20.89 -49.31 20.85
N LEU A 315 21.23 -49.15 22.14
CA LEU A 315 21.94 -47.97 22.62
C LEU A 315 23.41 -48.01 22.19
N SER A 316 23.99 -46.83 21.98
CA SER A 316 25.44 -46.73 21.88
C SER A 316 26.09 -47.11 23.24
N LYS A 317 27.37 -47.51 23.22
CA LYS A 317 28.10 -47.86 24.44
C LYS A 317 28.09 -46.70 25.46
N ASP A 318 28.27 -45.49 25.00
CA ASP A 318 28.30 -44.30 25.86
C ASP A 318 26.93 -44.02 26.49
N GLU A 319 25.83 -44.18 25.74
CA GLU A 319 24.46 -44.03 26.25
C GLU A 319 24.14 -45.11 27.29
N ALA A 320 24.48 -46.36 27.02
CA ALA A 320 24.24 -47.45 27.94
C ALA A 320 25.04 -47.29 29.26
N VAL A 321 26.31 -46.90 29.19
CA VAL A 321 27.16 -46.61 30.37
C VAL A 321 26.58 -45.46 31.17
N ASN A 322 26.16 -44.38 30.50
CA ASN A 322 25.54 -43.22 31.14
C ASN A 322 24.21 -43.58 31.81
N ALA A 323 23.38 -44.42 31.17
CA ALA A 323 22.12 -44.88 31.74
C ALA A 323 22.34 -45.68 33.04
N VAL A 324 23.30 -46.61 33.07
CA VAL A 324 23.60 -47.42 34.27
C VAL A 324 24.20 -46.57 35.40
N LYS A 325 25.05 -45.57 35.07
CA LYS A 325 25.64 -44.63 36.05
C LYS A 325 24.67 -43.69 36.70
N ASN A 326 23.66 -43.24 35.94
CA ASN A 326 22.70 -42.24 36.39
C ASN A 326 21.45 -42.85 37.03
N TYR A 327 21.32 -44.16 37.05
CA TYR A 327 20.29 -44.92 37.76
C TYR A 327 20.70 -45.16 39.23
#